data_482d5f628ea0acb813348dca283956d5
#
_entry.id   482d5f628ea0acb813348dca283956d5
#
_cell.length_a   1.000
_cell.length_b   1.000
_cell.length_c   1.000
_cell.angle_alpha   90.00
_cell.angle_beta   90.00
_cell.angle_gamma   90.00
#
_symmetry.space_group_name_H-M   'P 1'
#
loop_
_entity.id
_entity.type
_entity.pdbx_description
1 polymer ?
#
loop_
_entity_poly.entity_id
_entity_poly.type
_entity_poly.pdbx_seq_one_letter_code
_entity_poly.pdbx_strand_id
1 'polypeptide(L)'
;MHNISKDVRRATRDLDLDFIKYSLADDAIINFISKLNKVNDGIIITIIGNIEKLHHQDYDGKRLNISLKDNYNNIIDTKLDIGVNKFLELEQEEMCFDLSMLDNEITLLANSCEQIFSEKLKSLLKFGIRSTRYKDIFDFYYLIKNKKLDKEKLIKCFDILIYKDDTMNENNIEDIIKRLDGIFNNVGYRKILGQANNNWLGLSVDEVTDFVIIYFKSLSKLSV
;
A
#
# COMPACT_ATOMS: atom_id res chain seq x y z
N MET A 1 1.47 5.62 2.04
CA MET A 1 1.03 6.03 3.41
C MET A 1 1.85 7.15 4.03
N HIS A 2 3.19 7.16 3.95
CA HIS A 2 3.99 8.26 4.52
C HIS A 2 3.55 9.63 3.97
N ASN A 3 3.47 9.79 2.67
CA ASN A 3 3.03 11.04 2.04
C ASN A 3 1.58 11.45 2.42
N ILE A 4 0.72 10.47 2.67
CA ILE A 4 -0.68 10.69 3.07
C ILE A 4 -0.78 11.14 4.53
N SER A 5 -0.01 10.53 5.44
CA SER A 5 -0.06 10.81 6.88
C SER A 5 0.85 11.96 7.30
N LYS A 6 1.93 12.19 6.56
CA LYS A 6 3.04 13.10 6.91
C LYS A 6 3.66 12.81 8.29
N ASP A 7 3.42 11.62 8.86
CA ASP A 7 3.96 11.21 10.15
C ASP A 7 5.29 10.48 9.95
N VAL A 8 6.34 10.96 10.62
CA VAL A 8 7.70 10.38 10.54
C VAL A 8 7.78 8.94 11.03
N ARG A 9 6.87 8.54 11.94
CA ARG A 9 6.79 7.16 12.44
C ARG A 9 6.21 6.20 11.40
N ARG A 10 5.55 6.74 10.36
CA ARG A 10 4.98 5.98 9.24
C ARG A 10 5.89 6.05 8.00
N ALA A 11 7.19 6.18 8.21
CA ALA A 11 8.17 6.15 7.11
C ALA A 11 8.07 4.84 6.30
N THR A 12 8.30 4.95 5.01
CA THR A 12 8.45 3.82 4.08
C THR A 12 9.92 3.66 3.70
N ARG A 13 10.31 2.43 3.37
CA ARG A 13 11.67 2.11 2.90
C ARG A 13 11.69 1.62 1.46
N ASP A 14 10.53 1.25 0.95
CA ASP A 14 10.37 0.64 -0.35
C ASP A 14 9.59 1.59 -1.26
N LEU A 15 9.93 1.58 -2.54
CA LEU A 15 9.18 2.26 -3.60
C LEU A 15 8.37 1.20 -4.34
N ASP A 16 7.06 1.40 -4.39
CA ASP A 16 6.15 0.55 -5.16
C ASP A 16 5.67 1.35 -6.37
N LEU A 17 5.90 0.81 -7.58
CA LEU A 17 5.43 1.37 -8.85
C LEU A 17 4.55 0.37 -9.57
N ASP A 18 3.48 0.84 -10.17
CA ASP A 18 2.67 0.05 -11.09
C ASP A 18 2.82 0.56 -12.51
N PHE A 19 3.30 -0.30 -13.40
CA PHE A 19 3.34 0.01 -14.82
C PHE A 19 1.94 -0.07 -15.42
N ILE A 20 1.55 0.98 -16.13
CA ILE A 20 0.31 1.03 -16.88
C ILE A 20 0.64 0.84 -18.36
N LYS A 21 0.16 -0.27 -18.95
CA LYS A 21 0.41 -0.59 -20.37
C LYS A 21 1.90 -0.63 -20.76
N TYR A 22 2.77 -1.02 -19.85
CA TYR A 22 4.20 -1.16 -20.06
C TYR A 22 4.67 -2.57 -19.69
N SER A 23 5.71 -3.07 -20.37
CA SER A 23 6.21 -4.45 -20.18
C SER A 23 7.00 -4.58 -18.88
N LEU A 24 6.84 -5.74 -18.19
CA LEU A 24 7.68 -6.16 -17.04
C LEU A 24 8.90 -7.03 -17.49
N ALA A 25 9.18 -7.13 -18.78
CA ALA A 25 10.39 -7.80 -19.23
C ALA A 25 11.64 -7.06 -18.70
N ASP A 26 12.67 -7.82 -18.35
CA ASP A 26 13.85 -7.25 -17.68
C ASP A 26 14.53 -6.16 -18.53
N ASP A 27 14.58 -6.34 -19.85
CA ASP A 27 15.09 -5.35 -20.81
C ASP A 27 14.26 -4.06 -20.82
N ALA A 28 12.92 -4.17 -20.70
CA ALA A 28 12.04 -3.00 -20.61
C ALA A 28 12.28 -2.23 -19.31
N ILE A 29 12.45 -2.94 -18.20
CA ILE A 29 12.76 -2.32 -16.90
C ILE A 29 14.14 -1.63 -16.93
N ILE A 30 15.16 -2.29 -17.47
CA ILE A 30 16.49 -1.70 -17.62
C ILE A 30 16.43 -0.43 -18.49
N ASN A 31 15.66 -0.48 -19.58
CA ASN A 31 15.45 0.69 -20.44
C ASN A 31 14.70 1.82 -19.70
N PHE A 32 13.74 1.51 -18.85
CA PHE A 32 13.06 2.49 -18.01
C PHE A 32 14.04 3.20 -17.07
N ILE A 33 14.88 2.46 -16.33
CA ILE A 33 15.92 3.04 -15.47
C ILE A 33 16.91 3.88 -16.27
N SER A 34 17.31 3.40 -17.45
CA SER A 34 18.20 4.15 -18.36
C SER A 34 17.57 5.47 -18.84
N LYS A 35 16.25 5.50 -19.03
CA LYS A 35 15.54 6.74 -19.40
C LYS A 35 15.51 7.72 -18.21
N LEU A 36 15.29 7.25 -16.99
CA LEU A 36 15.36 8.08 -15.79
C LEU A 36 16.74 8.74 -15.66
N ASN A 37 17.82 7.97 -15.85
CA ASN A 37 19.19 8.51 -15.80
C ASN A 37 19.47 9.57 -16.86
N LYS A 38 18.71 9.60 -17.97
CA LYS A 38 18.86 10.61 -19.03
C LYS A 38 18.25 11.97 -18.67
N VAL A 39 17.41 12.05 -17.64
CA VAL A 39 16.84 13.30 -17.16
C VAL A 39 17.95 14.24 -16.64
N ASN A 40 19.07 13.66 -16.18
CA ASN A 40 20.27 14.38 -15.74
C ASN A 40 19.99 15.42 -14.63
N ASP A 41 19.21 15.00 -13.66
CA ASP A 41 18.86 15.80 -12.47
C ASP A 41 19.93 15.74 -11.37
N GLY A 42 21.08 15.15 -11.66
CA GLY A 42 22.17 14.95 -10.71
C GLY A 42 22.09 13.68 -9.89
N ILE A 43 21.13 12.81 -10.18
CA ILE A 43 20.98 11.50 -9.53
C ILE A 43 21.24 10.39 -10.55
N ILE A 44 22.10 9.43 -10.18
CA ILE A 44 22.36 8.24 -10.99
C ILE A 44 21.74 7.03 -10.28
N ILE A 45 20.89 6.30 -11.00
CA ILE A 45 20.24 5.08 -10.54
C ILE A 45 20.98 3.89 -11.12
N THR A 46 21.47 3.00 -10.26
CA THR A 46 22.15 1.76 -10.66
C THR A 46 21.40 0.56 -10.12
N ILE A 47 21.14 -0.44 -10.97
CA ILE A 47 20.56 -1.73 -10.55
C ILE A 47 21.67 -2.55 -9.91
N ILE A 48 21.42 -3.06 -8.69
CA ILE A 48 22.35 -3.92 -7.94
C ILE A 48 21.89 -5.38 -8.08
N GLY A 49 22.73 -6.23 -8.62
CA GLY A 49 22.43 -7.65 -8.80
C GLY A 49 21.39 -7.93 -9.89
N ASN A 50 20.56 -8.93 -9.67
CA ASN A 50 19.57 -9.40 -10.64
C ASN A 50 18.17 -8.83 -10.36
N ILE A 51 17.35 -8.74 -11.39
CA ILE A 51 15.92 -8.45 -11.26
C ILE A 51 15.22 -9.73 -10.80
N GLU A 52 14.56 -9.66 -9.64
CA GLU A 52 13.89 -10.81 -9.02
C GLU A 52 12.39 -10.82 -9.35
N LYS A 53 11.81 -12.01 -9.55
CA LYS A 53 10.34 -12.16 -9.61
C LYS A 53 9.74 -12.15 -8.22
N LEU A 54 8.66 -11.41 -8.04
CA LEU A 54 7.89 -11.41 -6.79
C LEU A 54 6.91 -12.61 -6.78
N HIS A 55 7.26 -13.66 -6.03
CA HIS A 55 6.51 -14.94 -6.02
C HIS A 55 5.25 -14.97 -5.13
N HIS A 56 5.00 -13.92 -4.35
CA HIS A 56 3.92 -13.93 -3.34
C HIS A 56 2.83 -12.88 -3.60
N GLN A 57 2.85 -12.23 -4.76
CA GLN A 57 1.82 -11.28 -5.16
C GLN A 57 0.84 -11.95 -6.13
N ASP A 58 -0.40 -11.50 -6.12
CA ASP A 58 -1.45 -11.99 -7.03
C ASP A 58 -1.19 -11.59 -8.51
N TYR A 59 -0.07 -10.93 -8.76
CA TYR A 59 0.38 -10.49 -10.08
C TYR A 59 1.90 -10.68 -10.24
N ASP A 60 2.33 -10.83 -11.49
CA ASP A 60 3.74 -10.91 -11.82
C ASP A 60 4.41 -9.56 -11.55
N GLY A 61 5.02 -9.44 -10.40
CA GLY A 61 5.83 -8.28 -10.04
C GLY A 61 7.32 -8.56 -10.17
N LYS A 62 8.09 -7.50 -10.23
CA LYS A 62 9.56 -7.54 -10.23
C LYS A 62 10.11 -6.70 -9.10
N ARG A 63 11.17 -7.19 -8.47
CA ARG A 63 11.95 -6.46 -7.46
C ARG A 63 13.34 -6.16 -7.96
N LEU A 64 13.72 -4.91 -7.82
CA LEU A 64 15.08 -4.45 -8.07
C LEU A 64 15.68 -3.91 -6.79
N ASN A 65 16.92 -4.28 -6.50
CA ASN A 65 17.74 -3.51 -5.57
C ASN A 65 18.41 -2.41 -6.38
N ILE A 66 18.24 -1.17 -5.97
CA ILE A 66 18.80 -0.01 -6.68
C ILE A 66 19.67 0.83 -5.74
N SER A 67 20.71 1.40 -6.30
CA SER A 67 21.56 2.41 -5.66
C SER A 67 21.30 3.77 -6.31
N LEU A 68 20.98 4.74 -5.49
CA LEU A 68 20.80 6.14 -5.89
C LEU A 68 22.06 6.91 -5.46
N LYS A 69 22.77 7.50 -6.42
CA LYS A 69 24.00 8.26 -6.15
C LYS A 69 23.80 9.70 -6.63
N ASP A 70 24.04 10.66 -5.76
CA ASP A 70 24.01 12.08 -6.08
C ASP A 70 25.37 12.64 -6.57
N ASN A 71 25.41 13.92 -6.97
CA ASN A 71 26.61 14.61 -7.41
C ASN A 71 27.67 14.81 -6.29
N TYR A 72 27.29 14.63 -5.03
CA TYR A 72 28.17 14.74 -3.87
C TYR A 72 28.72 13.38 -3.42
N ASN A 73 28.45 12.32 -4.20
CA ASN A 73 28.79 10.93 -3.89
C ASN A 73 28.04 10.34 -2.68
N ASN A 74 26.95 10.94 -2.21
CA ASN A 74 26.07 10.27 -1.27
C ASN A 74 25.37 9.11 -1.98
N ILE A 75 25.24 7.99 -1.27
CA ILE A 75 24.65 6.75 -1.82
C ILE A 75 23.51 6.31 -0.90
N ILE A 76 22.38 6.01 -1.51
CA ILE A 76 21.21 5.41 -0.84
C ILE A 76 20.83 4.14 -1.59
N ASP A 77 20.91 3.00 -0.90
CA ASP A 77 20.42 1.73 -1.43
C ASP A 77 18.97 1.50 -0.97
N THR A 78 18.12 1.15 -1.92
CA THR A 78 16.71 0.88 -1.65
C THR A 78 16.17 -0.22 -2.57
N LYS A 79 14.93 -0.63 -2.30
CA LYS A 79 14.20 -1.60 -3.13
C LYS A 79 13.13 -0.88 -3.93
N LEU A 80 13.04 -1.26 -5.20
CA LEU A 80 12.00 -0.83 -6.11
C LEU A 80 11.19 -2.07 -6.53
N ASP A 81 9.95 -2.12 -6.11
CA ASP A 81 8.99 -3.13 -6.54
C ASP A 81 8.17 -2.57 -7.69
N ILE A 82 8.12 -3.30 -8.80
CA ILE A 82 7.39 -2.91 -10.00
C ILE A 82 6.33 -3.95 -10.27
N GLY A 83 5.06 -3.55 -10.19
CA GLY A 83 3.90 -4.32 -10.61
C GLY A 83 3.33 -3.87 -11.95
N VAL A 84 2.24 -4.50 -12.35
CA VAL A 84 1.38 -4.05 -13.45
C VAL A 84 0.02 -3.74 -12.87
N ASN A 85 -0.50 -2.56 -13.16
CA ASN A 85 -1.88 -2.25 -12.83
C ASN A 85 -2.82 -3.14 -13.66
N LYS A 86 -3.40 -4.14 -13.01
CA LYS A 86 -4.39 -5.07 -13.60
C LYS A 86 -5.81 -4.52 -13.57
N PHE A 87 -6.08 -3.60 -12.65
CA PHE A 87 -7.42 -3.12 -12.37
C PHE A 87 -7.64 -1.74 -13.01
N LEU A 88 -7.66 -1.70 -14.34
CA LEU A 88 -7.88 -0.47 -15.12
C LEU A 88 -9.25 0.18 -14.84
N GLU A 89 -10.17 -0.55 -14.20
CA GLU A 89 -11.49 -0.07 -13.75
C GLU A 89 -11.40 0.80 -12.50
N LEU A 90 -10.27 0.73 -11.76
CA LEU A 90 -9.95 1.57 -10.63
C LEU A 90 -9.11 2.74 -11.11
N GLU A 91 -9.70 3.92 -11.11
CA GLU A 91 -9.02 5.14 -11.56
C GLU A 91 -7.96 5.57 -10.55
N GLN A 92 -6.75 5.87 -11.05
CA GLN A 92 -5.72 6.52 -10.28
C GLN A 92 -6.05 8.00 -10.10
N GLU A 93 -5.58 8.57 -9.01
CA GLU A 93 -5.73 9.98 -8.68
C GLU A 93 -4.39 10.71 -8.78
N GLU A 94 -4.43 11.96 -9.20
CA GLU A 94 -3.28 12.83 -9.11
C GLU A 94 -3.00 13.13 -7.63
N MET A 95 -1.83 12.75 -7.16
CA MET A 95 -1.38 13.02 -5.80
C MET A 95 -0.17 13.93 -5.83
N CYS A 96 -0.26 15.01 -5.08
CA CYS A 96 0.85 15.93 -4.90
C CYS A 96 1.82 15.38 -3.85
N PHE A 97 3.09 15.28 -4.23
CA PHE A 97 4.18 14.88 -3.37
C PHE A 97 4.98 16.13 -2.97
N ASP A 98 4.86 16.48 -1.69
CA ASP A 98 5.66 17.52 -1.04
C ASP A 98 7.05 16.93 -0.74
N LEU A 99 7.98 17.19 -1.62
CA LEU A 99 9.37 16.80 -1.44
C LEU A 99 10.11 18.02 -0.86
N SER A 100 10.40 17.97 0.43
CA SER A 100 11.01 19.05 1.22
C SER A 100 12.34 19.60 0.69
N MET A 101 12.90 18.99 -0.36
CA MET A 101 14.13 19.41 -1.04
C MET A 101 13.90 20.07 -2.40
N LEU A 102 12.67 20.13 -2.87
CA LEU A 102 12.32 20.74 -4.16
C LEU A 102 11.42 21.93 -3.92
N ASP A 103 11.72 23.03 -4.60
CA ASP A 103 10.89 24.26 -4.56
C ASP A 103 9.53 24.09 -5.27
N ASN A 104 9.33 22.97 -5.96
CA ASN A 104 8.11 22.65 -6.68
C ASN A 104 7.51 21.33 -6.18
N GLU A 105 6.21 21.33 -6.00
CA GLU A 105 5.42 20.12 -5.78
C GLU A 105 5.43 19.24 -7.03
N ILE A 106 5.59 17.93 -6.84
CA ILE A 106 5.53 16.96 -7.94
C ILE A 106 4.20 16.23 -7.85
N THR A 107 3.44 16.25 -8.94
CA THR A 107 2.18 15.49 -9.07
C THR A 107 2.44 14.18 -9.80
N LEU A 108 2.08 13.07 -9.18
CA LEU A 108 2.15 11.73 -9.76
C LEU A 108 0.78 11.06 -9.67
N LEU A 109 0.51 10.14 -10.61
CA LEU A 109 -0.63 9.25 -10.50
C LEU A 109 -0.38 8.25 -9.37
N ALA A 110 -1.34 8.13 -8.46
CA ALA A 110 -1.31 7.20 -7.34
C ALA A 110 -2.65 6.50 -7.18
N ASN A 111 -2.63 5.33 -6.54
CA ASN A 111 -3.85 4.66 -6.15
C ASN A 111 -4.63 5.54 -5.16
N SER A 112 -5.95 5.60 -5.31
CA SER A 112 -6.80 6.35 -4.39
C SER A 112 -6.70 5.82 -2.94
N CYS A 113 -7.13 6.62 -1.97
CA CYS A 113 -7.16 6.18 -0.57
C CYS A 113 -8.04 4.93 -0.38
N GLU A 114 -9.14 4.82 -1.13
CA GLU A 114 -10.05 3.67 -1.12
C GLU A 114 -9.39 2.42 -1.70
N GLN A 115 -8.63 2.56 -2.78
CA GLN A 115 -7.88 1.45 -3.35
C GLN A 115 -6.77 0.99 -2.41
N ILE A 116 -5.96 1.91 -1.88
CA ILE A 116 -4.91 1.62 -0.89
C ILE A 116 -5.49 0.91 0.34
N PHE A 117 -6.64 1.38 0.83
CA PHE A 117 -7.36 0.74 1.94
C PHE A 117 -7.74 -0.70 1.60
N SER A 118 -8.34 -0.90 0.42
CA SER A 118 -8.85 -2.21 -0.03
C SER A 118 -7.74 -3.23 -0.29
N GLU A 119 -6.62 -2.83 -0.87
CA GLU A 119 -5.44 -3.70 -1.07
C GLU A 119 -4.82 -4.15 0.26
N LYS A 120 -4.73 -3.24 1.23
CA LYS A 120 -4.27 -3.57 2.59
C LYS A 120 -5.25 -4.51 3.29
N LEU A 121 -6.55 -4.25 3.15
CA LEU A 121 -7.60 -5.10 3.69
C LEU A 121 -7.53 -6.50 3.09
N LYS A 122 -7.45 -6.62 1.76
CA LYS A 122 -7.28 -7.90 1.07
C LYS A 122 -6.10 -8.69 1.62
N SER A 123 -4.95 -8.04 1.79
CA SER A 123 -3.76 -8.66 2.37
C SER A 123 -4.01 -9.15 3.81
N LEU A 124 -4.68 -8.36 4.64
CA LEU A 124 -5.03 -8.76 6.02
C LEU A 124 -5.98 -9.95 6.04
N LEU A 125 -7.03 -9.94 5.23
CA LEU A 125 -8.02 -11.03 5.14
C LEU A 125 -7.34 -12.34 4.68
N LYS A 126 -6.50 -12.27 3.66
CA LYS A 126 -5.78 -13.41 3.09
C LYS A 126 -4.86 -14.09 4.11
N PHE A 127 -4.08 -13.33 4.85
CA PHE A 127 -3.11 -13.87 5.81
C PHE A 127 -3.68 -14.02 7.24
N GLY A 128 -4.72 -13.28 7.58
CA GLY A 128 -5.36 -13.31 8.89
C GLY A 128 -4.37 -13.04 10.02
N ILE A 129 -4.42 -13.85 11.09
CA ILE A 129 -3.52 -13.73 12.24
C ILE A 129 -2.03 -13.98 11.91
N ARG A 130 -1.73 -14.52 10.72
CA ARG A 130 -0.35 -14.71 10.24
C ARG A 130 0.18 -13.48 9.51
N SER A 131 -0.65 -12.43 9.32
CA SER A 131 -0.20 -11.19 8.72
C SER A 131 0.86 -10.52 9.59
N THR A 132 1.97 -10.11 8.97
CA THR A 132 3.04 -9.33 9.60
C THR A 132 2.92 -7.83 9.35
N ARG A 133 1.84 -7.42 8.65
CA ARG A 133 1.60 -6.02 8.26
C ARG A 133 0.84 -5.26 9.35
N TYR A 134 1.33 -5.30 10.58
CA TYR A 134 0.63 -4.73 11.75
C TYR A 134 0.38 -3.22 11.63
N LYS A 135 1.25 -2.48 10.97
CA LYS A 135 1.07 -1.03 10.75
C LYS A 135 -0.18 -0.70 9.93
N ASP A 136 -0.63 -1.62 9.07
CA ASP A 136 -1.79 -1.41 8.22
C ASP A 136 -3.09 -1.27 9.03
N ILE A 137 -3.16 -1.87 10.23
CA ILE A 137 -4.33 -1.70 11.12
C ILE A 137 -4.47 -0.24 11.58
N PHE A 138 -3.36 0.40 11.88
CA PHE A 138 -3.32 1.83 12.23
C PHE A 138 -3.52 2.71 10.99
N ASP A 139 -3.10 2.25 9.81
CA ASP A 139 -3.39 2.92 8.54
C ASP A 139 -4.90 2.94 8.27
N PHE A 140 -5.64 1.87 8.56
CA PHE A 140 -7.11 1.85 8.44
C PHE A 140 -7.75 2.92 9.31
N TYR A 141 -7.41 2.95 10.60
CA TYR A 141 -7.93 3.98 11.51
C TYR A 141 -7.65 5.38 10.98
N TYR A 142 -6.42 5.64 10.56
CA TYR A 142 -6.02 6.94 10.04
C TYR A 142 -6.81 7.33 8.79
N LEU A 143 -6.92 6.42 7.81
CA LEU A 143 -7.64 6.68 6.57
C LEU A 143 -9.12 6.95 6.82
N ILE A 144 -9.78 6.15 7.64
CA ILE A 144 -11.20 6.35 7.99
C ILE A 144 -11.41 7.69 8.68
N LYS A 145 -10.56 8.04 9.64
CA LYS A 145 -10.74 9.21 10.49
C LYS A 145 -10.39 10.53 9.80
N ASN A 146 -9.32 10.52 8.97
CA ASN A 146 -8.72 11.74 8.45
C ASN A 146 -8.93 11.97 6.95
N LYS A 147 -9.32 10.92 6.20
CA LYS A 147 -9.46 10.97 4.73
C LYS A 147 -10.89 10.64 4.34
N LYS A 148 -11.83 11.38 4.51
CA LYS A 148 -13.24 11.22 4.10
C LYS A 148 -13.41 10.22 2.92
N LEU A 149 -13.17 8.92 3.20
CA LEU A 149 -13.27 7.87 2.19
C LEU A 149 -14.65 7.91 1.52
N ASP A 150 -14.66 7.91 0.21
CA ASP A 150 -15.89 7.79 -0.57
C ASP A 150 -16.40 6.35 -0.45
N LYS A 151 -17.60 6.19 0.10
CA LYS A 151 -18.17 4.88 0.42
C LYS A 151 -18.52 4.08 -0.83
N GLU A 152 -19.03 4.73 -1.88
CA GLU A 152 -19.38 4.06 -3.13
C GLU A 152 -18.10 3.57 -3.83
N LYS A 153 -17.08 4.42 -3.88
CA LYS A 153 -15.77 4.07 -4.43
C LYS A 153 -15.12 2.93 -3.63
N LEU A 154 -15.22 2.98 -2.29
CA LEU A 154 -14.69 1.93 -1.42
C LEU A 154 -15.40 0.57 -1.65
N ILE A 155 -16.73 0.56 -1.76
CA ILE A 155 -17.51 -0.65 -2.07
C ILE A 155 -17.13 -1.20 -3.46
N LYS A 156 -16.96 -0.31 -4.45
CA LYS A 156 -16.46 -0.71 -5.77
C LYS A 156 -15.07 -1.35 -5.68
N CYS A 157 -14.17 -0.81 -4.87
CA CYS A 157 -12.86 -1.40 -4.63
C CYS A 157 -12.97 -2.79 -3.97
N PHE A 158 -13.87 -2.98 -3.00
CA PHE A 158 -14.10 -4.30 -2.39
C PHE A 158 -14.64 -5.31 -3.39
N ASP A 159 -15.60 -4.89 -4.24
CA ASP A 159 -16.14 -5.75 -5.29
C ASP A 159 -15.05 -6.26 -6.23
N ILE A 160 -14.19 -5.37 -6.70
CA ILE A 160 -13.14 -5.72 -7.68
C ILE A 160 -11.98 -6.47 -7.03
N LEU A 161 -11.51 -6.02 -5.87
CA LEU A 161 -10.26 -6.51 -5.28
C LEU A 161 -10.45 -7.70 -4.34
N ILE A 162 -11.66 -7.86 -3.76
CA ILE A 162 -11.93 -8.87 -2.75
C ILE A 162 -13.00 -9.85 -3.23
N TYR A 163 -14.22 -9.37 -3.52
CA TYR A 163 -15.36 -10.27 -3.79
C TYR A 163 -15.25 -11.03 -5.11
N LYS A 164 -14.62 -10.43 -6.13
CA LYS A 164 -14.39 -11.08 -7.43
C LYS A 164 -13.05 -11.83 -7.53
N ASP A 165 -12.27 -11.86 -6.46
CA ASP A 165 -11.00 -12.60 -6.43
C ASP A 165 -11.22 -14.02 -5.94
N ASP A 166 -11.04 -15.00 -6.82
CA ASP A 166 -11.22 -16.42 -6.53
C ASP A 166 -10.30 -16.95 -5.41
N THR A 167 -9.27 -16.21 -5.02
CA THR A 167 -8.38 -16.57 -3.91
C THR A 167 -8.87 -16.10 -2.54
N MET A 168 -9.95 -15.32 -2.51
CA MET A 168 -10.57 -14.79 -1.30
C MET A 168 -11.80 -15.61 -0.91
N ASN A 169 -12.14 -15.56 0.38
CA ASN A 169 -13.31 -16.28 0.91
C ASN A 169 -14.46 -15.34 1.27
N GLU A 170 -14.21 -14.05 1.30
CA GLU A 170 -15.16 -13.01 1.66
C GLU A 170 -15.95 -12.58 0.42
N ASN A 171 -17.29 -12.67 0.49
CA ASN A 171 -18.20 -12.33 -0.61
C ASN A 171 -19.04 -11.07 -0.35
N ASN A 172 -18.98 -10.56 0.88
CA ASN A 172 -19.76 -9.42 1.33
C ASN A 172 -19.12 -8.77 2.56
N ILE A 173 -19.69 -7.67 3.03
CA ILE A 173 -19.18 -6.92 4.18
C ILE A 173 -19.29 -7.73 5.48
N GLU A 174 -20.32 -8.54 5.64
CA GLU A 174 -20.53 -9.37 6.83
C GLU A 174 -19.42 -10.40 6.99
N ASP A 175 -18.97 -11.02 5.89
CA ASP A 175 -17.83 -11.94 5.90
C ASP A 175 -16.54 -11.22 6.30
N ILE A 176 -16.33 -10.01 5.79
CA ILE A 176 -15.19 -9.15 6.19
C ILE A 176 -15.24 -8.87 7.69
N ILE A 177 -16.40 -8.44 8.22
CA ILE A 177 -16.56 -8.15 9.67
C ILE A 177 -16.23 -9.37 10.49
N LYS A 178 -16.82 -10.53 10.14
CA LYS A 178 -16.57 -11.78 10.84
C LYS A 178 -15.09 -12.16 10.84
N ARG A 179 -14.42 -11.98 9.71
CA ARG A 179 -12.99 -12.26 9.59
C ARG A 179 -12.14 -11.32 10.43
N LEU A 180 -12.43 -10.03 10.40
CA LEU A 180 -11.76 -9.01 11.20
C LEU A 180 -11.96 -9.23 12.70
N ASP A 181 -13.18 -9.54 13.14
CA ASP A 181 -13.47 -9.89 14.54
C ASP A 181 -12.60 -11.05 15.01
N GLY A 182 -12.46 -12.12 14.20
CA GLY A 182 -11.60 -13.25 14.51
C GLY A 182 -10.12 -12.87 14.63
N ILE A 183 -9.63 -11.99 13.79
CA ILE A 183 -8.24 -11.51 13.81
C ILE A 183 -8.00 -10.61 15.03
N PHE A 184 -8.88 -9.63 15.25
CA PHE A 184 -8.72 -8.62 16.29
C PHE A 184 -8.95 -9.17 17.71
N ASN A 185 -9.68 -10.27 17.87
CA ASN A 185 -9.84 -10.96 19.16
C ASN A 185 -8.71 -11.96 19.46
N ASN A 186 -7.77 -12.18 18.54
CA ASN A 186 -6.63 -13.06 18.80
C ASN A 186 -5.61 -12.40 19.74
N VAL A 187 -5.41 -13.00 20.91
CA VAL A 187 -4.53 -12.48 21.99
C VAL A 187 -3.09 -12.30 21.50
N GLY A 188 -2.55 -13.27 20.76
CA GLY A 188 -1.18 -13.20 20.25
C GLY A 188 -0.99 -12.08 19.23
N TYR A 189 -1.95 -11.92 18.31
CA TYR A 189 -1.95 -10.86 17.31
C TYR A 189 -2.03 -9.47 17.96
N ARG A 190 -2.93 -9.29 18.94
CA ARG A 190 -3.08 -8.02 19.68
C ARG A 190 -1.82 -7.62 20.44
N LYS A 191 -1.14 -8.58 21.07
CA LYS A 191 0.12 -8.33 21.79
C LYS A 191 1.19 -7.75 20.86
N ILE A 192 1.32 -8.29 19.65
CA ILE A 192 2.29 -7.82 18.66
C ILE A 192 1.84 -6.47 18.08
N LEU A 193 0.54 -6.31 17.81
CA LEU A 193 -0.03 -5.07 17.31
C LEU A 193 0.25 -3.89 18.25
N GLY A 194 0.20 -4.10 19.56
CA GLY A 194 0.47 -3.06 20.58
C GLY A 194 1.93 -2.67 20.74
N GLN A 195 2.88 -3.35 20.07
CA GLN A 195 4.29 -2.98 20.16
C GLN A 195 4.56 -1.60 19.53
N ALA A 196 5.44 -0.81 20.15
CA ALA A 196 5.71 0.58 19.75
C ALA A 196 6.20 0.75 18.30
N ASN A 197 6.92 -0.24 17.75
CA ASN A 197 7.38 -0.25 16.37
C ASN A 197 6.25 -0.50 15.35
N ASN A 198 5.12 -1.06 15.78
CA ASN A 198 3.94 -1.33 14.96
C ASN A 198 2.88 -0.23 15.13
N ASN A 199 2.69 0.23 16.36
CA ASN A 199 1.70 1.24 16.73
C ASN A 199 2.24 2.66 16.50
N TRP A 200 2.23 3.07 15.25
CA TRP A 200 2.76 4.39 14.87
C TRP A 200 1.83 5.55 15.28
N LEU A 201 0.56 5.31 15.58
CA LEU A 201 -0.38 6.32 16.09
C LEU A 201 -0.25 6.55 17.60
N GLY A 202 0.24 5.57 18.35
CA GLY A 202 0.33 5.63 19.81
C GLY A 202 -1.04 5.51 20.52
N LEU A 203 -2.06 4.99 19.80
CA LEU A 203 -3.41 4.77 20.32
C LEU A 203 -3.55 3.38 20.95
N SER A 204 -4.56 3.19 21.80
CA SER A 204 -4.84 1.84 22.31
C SER A 204 -5.27 0.89 21.20
N VAL A 205 -4.88 -0.38 21.31
CA VAL A 205 -5.27 -1.40 20.33
C VAL A 205 -6.78 -1.57 20.31
N ASP A 206 -7.43 -1.51 21.47
CA ASP A 206 -8.89 -1.60 21.59
C ASP A 206 -9.56 -0.45 20.83
N GLU A 207 -9.15 0.78 21.06
CA GLU A 207 -9.70 1.94 20.37
C GLU A 207 -9.63 1.78 18.85
N VAL A 208 -8.47 1.35 18.33
CA VAL A 208 -8.25 1.23 16.89
C VAL A 208 -9.07 0.10 16.30
N THR A 209 -9.06 -1.08 16.91
CA THR A 209 -9.79 -2.26 16.39
C THR A 209 -11.29 -2.08 16.46
N ASP A 210 -11.81 -1.55 17.57
CA ASP A 210 -13.26 -1.29 17.75
C ASP A 210 -13.74 -0.25 16.74
N PHE A 211 -12.97 0.83 16.54
CA PHE A 211 -13.30 1.86 15.57
C PHE A 211 -13.38 1.31 14.15
N VAL A 212 -12.41 0.48 13.74
CA VAL A 212 -12.42 -0.17 12.42
C VAL A 212 -13.65 -1.08 12.26
N ILE A 213 -13.97 -1.90 13.25
CA ILE A 213 -15.17 -2.77 13.23
C ILE A 213 -16.46 -1.95 13.15
N ILE A 214 -16.59 -0.88 13.94
CA ILE A 214 -17.76 0.01 13.90
C ILE A 214 -17.91 0.63 12.51
N TYR A 215 -16.81 1.04 11.88
CA TYR A 215 -16.85 1.58 10.52
C TYR A 215 -17.39 0.55 9.53
N PHE A 216 -16.90 -0.69 9.51
CA PHE A 216 -17.41 -1.75 8.63
C PHE A 216 -18.90 -2.04 8.90
N LYS A 217 -19.33 -2.08 10.16
CA LYS A 217 -20.75 -2.20 10.52
C LYS A 217 -21.60 -1.02 10.03
N SER A 218 -21.01 0.15 9.85
CA SER A 218 -21.72 1.29 9.25
C SER A 218 -21.86 1.18 7.74
N LEU A 219 -20.91 0.51 7.06
CA LEU A 219 -20.99 0.24 5.63
C LEU A 219 -22.04 -0.82 5.30
N SER A 220 -22.20 -1.86 6.12
CA SER A 220 -23.18 -2.91 5.87
C SER A 220 -24.63 -2.40 5.85
N LYS A 221 -24.91 -1.29 6.55
CA LYS A 221 -26.23 -0.66 6.55
C LYS A 221 -26.57 0.11 5.27
N LEU A 222 -25.59 0.33 4.39
CA LEU A 222 -25.76 1.05 3.12
C LEU A 222 -25.94 0.10 1.93
N SER A 223 -25.66 -1.18 2.14
CA SER A 223 -25.73 -2.23 1.10
C SER A 223 -27.12 -2.91 1.06
N VAL A 224 -28.09 -2.38 1.78
CA VAL A 224 -29.52 -2.76 1.79
C VAL A 224 -30.30 -1.64 1.12
#